data_1a171be84e1370a45e7543dd86ca6729
#
_entry.id   1a171be84e1370a45e7543dd86ca6729
#
_cell.length_a   1.000
_cell.length_b   1.000
_cell.length_c   1.000
_cell.angle_alpha   90.00
_cell.angle_beta   90.00
_cell.angle_gamma   90.00
#
_symmetry.space_group_name_H-M   'P 1'
#
loop_
_entity.id
_entity.type
_entity.pdbx_description
1 polymer ?
#
loop_
_entity_poly.entity_id
_entity_poly.type
_entity_poly.pdbx_seq_one_letter_code
_entity_poly.pdbx_strand_id
1 'polypeptide(L)'
;MTLDLTGHPCFNEAARKTAARIHLPVAPRCNVQCNFCDRRFDCVNESRPGVTSAVLSPQQAVYYLDRAMEKSPAIRVAGIAGPGDPFATPEETLETLRLVRNRYPKMLLCVASNGLEVAAHAADLAQLQVSHVTLTVNAVDPEIGARIYAWVRAGIRVLRGVEGAAVLLERQRAAIAELKKHGVTVKINTIVMPGINDRHTAEVAREVATSGADIMNCIPVYPVAGTLFEGLGELDRGKLAELRQGTAEFLPQMQHCTRCRADAVGLLGEAQSAELIELLRTTAAGPANPNERRPYVALASHEGVLINQHVGEASCFWVFEPQHGGPPALVETRDAPEAGGGATRWHELAELLHDCKAVFTSAVGQTPRRILEQHGIRVVEAVGVASDAIAAWNATGQVPRGMQKLFQGCGKGCAGPGTGCG
;
A
#
# COMPACT_ATOMS: atom_id res chain seq x y z
N MET A 1 -10.78 -26.22 7.27
CA MET A 1 -10.15 -26.09 8.60
C MET A 1 -10.45 -24.69 9.09
N THR A 2 -11.29 -24.51 10.10
CA THR A 2 -11.60 -23.18 10.66
C THR A 2 -10.35 -22.65 11.34
N LEU A 3 -9.84 -21.51 10.90
CA LEU A 3 -8.71 -20.82 11.53
C LEU A 3 -9.11 -20.42 12.96
N ASP A 4 -8.25 -20.71 13.93
CA ASP A 4 -8.44 -20.28 15.30
C ASP A 4 -8.16 -18.77 15.42
N LEU A 5 -9.23 -17.98 15.54
CA LEU A 5 -9.16 -16.53 15.72
C LEU A 5 -8.97 -16.10 17.19
N THR A 6 -8.88 -17.05 18.13
CA THR A 6 -8.73 -16.73 19.56
C THR A 6 -7.45 -15.96 19.86
N GLY A 7 -6.41 -16.14 19.04
CA GLY A 7 -5.16 -15.37 19.10
C GLY A 7 -5.20 -14.00 18.45
N HIS A 8 -6.30 -13.61 17.79
CA HIS A 8 -6.35 -12.34 17.08
C HIS A 8 -6.91 -11.21 17.95
N PRO A 9 -6.17 -10.10 18.15
CA PRO A 9 -6.55 -9.02 19.07
C PRO A 9 -7.83 -8.27 18.68
N CYS A 10 -8.29 -8.35 17.43
CA CYS A 10 -9.56 -7.75 16.99
C CYS A 10 -10.78 -8.58 17.38
N PHE A 11 -10.64 -9.87 17.65
CA PHE A 11 -11.74 -10.80 17.96
C PHE A 11 -11.74 -11.27 19.40
N ASN A 12 -10.60 -11.15 20.10
CA ASN A 12 -10.46 -11.61 21.48
C ASN A 12 -9.81 -10.54 22.35
N GLU A 13 -10.55 -10.08 23.36
CA GLU A 13 -10.06 -9.04 24.28
C GLU A 13 -8.86 -9.50 25.11
N ALA A 14 -8.77 -10.79 25.48
CA ALA A 14 -7.61 -11.32 26.17
C ALA A 14 -6.35 -11.30 25.29
N ALA A 15 -6.49 -11.64 24.01
CA ALA A 15 -5.40 -11.58 23.03
C ALA A 15 -4.89 -10.14 22.81
N ARG A 16 -5.72 -9.13 23.01
CA ARG A 16 -5.34 -7.72 22.90
C ARG A 16 -4.13 -7.34 23.75
N LYS A 17 -3.98 -7.96 24.92
CA LYS A 17 -2.91 -7.66 25.88
C LYS A 17 -1.62 -8.44 25.62
N THR A 18 -1.66 -9.47 24.80
CA THR A 18 -0.54 -10.42 24.61
C THR A 18 -0.12 -10.60 23.16
N ALA A 19 -1.02 -10.35 22.21
CA ALA A 19 -0.75 -10.48 20.78
C ALA A 19 -0.62 -9.10 20.11
N ALA A 20 0.59 -8.79 19.67
CA ALA A 20 0.86 -7.61 18.87
C ALA A 20 0.52 -7.85 17.40
N ARG A 21 0.21 -6.77 16.69
CA ARG A 21 0.04 -6.76 15.23
C ARG A 21 1.07 -5.87 14.58
N ILE A 22 1.30 -6.13 13.30
CA ILE A 22 2.04 -5.26 12.39
C ILE A 22 1.19 -5.03 11.14
N HIS A 23 1.10 -3.81 10.69
CA HIS A 23 0.54 -3.49 9.38
C HIS A 23 1.67 -3.23 8.38
N LEU A 24 1.51 -3.78 7.20
CA LEU A 24 2.46 -3.68 6.11
C LEU A 24 1.89 -2.72 5.06
N PRO A 25 2.41 -1.49 4.94
CA PRO A 25 1.87 -0.45 4.06
C PRO A 25 2.31 -0.67 2.60
N VAL A 26 1.72 -1.65 1.92
CA VAL A 26 2.07 -2.03 0.53
C VAL A 26 1.05 -1.56 -0.50
N ALA A 27 -0.05 -0.92 -0.09
CA ALA A 27 -1.17 -0.54 -0.95
C ALA A 27 -1.30 0.99 -1.10
N PRO A 28 -0.49 1.66 -1.94
CA PRO A 28 -0.48 3.13 -2.04
C PRO A 28 -1.67 3.72 -2.80
N ARG A 29 -2.41 2.91 -3.56
CA ARG A 29 -3.51 3.36 -4.43
C ARG A 29 -4.86 3.03 -3.81
N CYS A 30 -5.91 3.76 -4.24
CA CYS A 30 -7.29 3.44 -3.91
C CYS A 30 -8.17 3.64 -5.13
N ASN A 31 -9.19 2.82 -5.27
CA ASN A 31 -10.17 2.84 -6.35
C ASN A 31 -11.50 3.52 -5.93
N VAL A 32 -11.58 4.06 -4.71
CA VAL A 32 -12.69 4.86 -4.20
C VAL A 32 -12.14 6.14 -3.57
N GLN A 33 -12.80 7.29 -3.78
CA GLN A 33 -12.55 8.52 -3.06
C GLN A 33 -13.71 8.79 -2.11
N CYS A 34 -13.46 8.66 -0.82
CA CYS A 34 -14.41 9.04 0.22
C CYS A 34 -14.29 10.54 0.53
N ASN A 35 -15.43 11.21 0.80
CA ASN A 35 -15.48 12.64 1.11
C ASN A 35 -14.82 13.03 2.44
N PHE A 36 -14.49 12.05 3.29
CA PHE A 36 -13.76 12.23 4.55
C PHE A 36 -12.26 11.86 4.43
N CYS A 37 -11.77 11.47 3.25
CA CYS A 37 -10.42 10.97 3.06
C CYS A 37 -9.57 11.97 2.29
N ASP A 38 -8.45 12.40 2.89
CA ASP A 38 -7.36 13.07 2.21
C ASP A 38 -6.28 12.04 1.87
N ARG A 39 -5.99 11.90 0.58
CA ARG A 39 -5.02 10.91 0.06
C ARG A 39 -3.57 11.19 0.48
N ARG A 40 -3.29 12.32 1.10
CA ARG A 40 -2.00 12.62 1.73
C ARG A 40 -1.80 11.90 3.05
N PHE A 41 -2.88 11.31 3.59
CA PHE A 41 -2.89 10.63 4.87
C PHE A 41 -3.34 9.18 4.71
N ASP A 42 -3.08 8.36 5.73
CA ASP A 42 -3.57 6.99 5.79
C ASP A 42 -5.11 6.94 5.74
N CYS A 43 -5.64 5.87 5.22
CA CYS A 43 -7.08 5.66 5.14
C CYS A 43 -7.73 5.60 6.53
N VAL A 44 -8.78 6.38 6.77
CA VAL A 44 -9.47 6.46 8.07
C VAL A 44 -10.36 5.26 8.40
N ASN A 45 -10.62 4.34 7.44
CA ASN A 45 -11.41 3.13 7.72
C ASN A 45 -10.73 2.22 8.75
N GLU A 46 -9.40 2.15 8.72
CA GLU A 46 -8.60 1.32 9.63
C GLU A 46 -7.66 2.16 10.49
N SER A 47 -7.42 3.41 10.11
CA SER A 47 -6.33 4.22 10.62
C SER A 47 -6.81 5.48 11.32
N ARG A 48 -5.96 6.00 12.21
CA ARG A 48 -6.07 7.39 12.63
C ARG A 48 -5.59 8.27 11.48
N PRO A 49 -6.16 9.47 11.29
CA PRO A 49 -5.61 10.45 10.37
C PRO A 49 -4.15 10.72 10.73
N GLY A 50 -3.30 10.67 9.76
CA GLY A 50 -1.88 10.92 9.96
C GLY A 50 -1.15 10.86 8.63
N VAL A 51 0.07 11.35 8.59
CA VAL A 51 0.90 11.30 7.39
C VAL A 51 1.26 9.84 7.11
N THR A 52 1.05 9.40 5.88
CA THR A 52 1.57 8.11 5.41
C THR A 52 3.08 8.12 5.52
N SER A 53 3.62 7.30 6.40
CA SER A 53 5.03 7.32 6.74
C SER A 53 5.89 6.68 5.67
N ALA A 54 5.40 5.62 5.03
CA ALA A 54 6.15 4.83 4.06
C ALA A 54 5.23 3.95 3.21
N VAL A 55 5.72 3.55 2.03
CA VAL A 55 5.16 2.49 1.21
C VAL A 55 6.27 1.48 0.94
N LEU A 56 5.97 0.21 1.13
CA LEU A 56 6.92 -0.90 0.98
C LEU A 56 6.61 -1.70 -0.29
N SER A 57 7.66 -2.23 -0.93
CA SER A 57 7.49 -3.36 -1.85
C SER A 57 7.14 -4.64 -1.07
N PRO A 58 6.65 -5.70 -1.69
CA PRO A 58 6.40 -6.97 -1.03
C PRO A 58 7.63 -7.53 -0.30
N GLN A 59 8.82 -7.42 -0.89
CA GLN A 59 10.08 -7.88 -0.31
C GLN A 59 10.54 -6.99 0.86
N GLN A 60 10.38 -5.67 0.73
CA GLN A 60 10.62 -4.75 1.84
C GLN A 60 9.67 -5.01 3.01
N ALA A 61 8.41 -5.38 2.74
CA ALA A 61 7.43 -5.69 3.77
C ALA A 61 7.84 -6.91 4.60
N VAL A 62 8.35 -7.96 3.95
CA VAL A 62 8.86 -9.15 4.67
C VAL A 62 10.14 -8.81 5.43
N TYR A 63 11.06 -8.07 4.84
CA TYR A 63 12.27 -7.63 5.53
C TYR A 63 11.94 -6.77 6.77
N TYR A 64 11.00 -5.83 6.64
CA TYR A 64 10.51 -5.03 7.76
C TYR A 64 9.88 -5.92 8.84
N LEU A 65 9.06 -6.90 8.46
CA LEU A 65 8.45 -7.86 9.37
C LEU A 65 9.53 -8.67 10.12
N ASP A 66 10.54 -9.19 9.42
CA ASP A 66 11.64 -9.94 10.03
C ASP A 66 12.33 -9.11 11.13
N ARG A 67 12.70 -7.87 10.81
CA ARG A 67 13.35 -6.97 11.77
C ARG A 67 12.42 -6.54 12.92
N ALA A 68 11.14 -6.33 12.63
CA ALA A 68 10.15 -5.99 13.65
C ALA A 68 9.89 -7.15 14.62
N MET A 69 9.89 -8.40 14.12
CA MET A 69 9.74 -9.61 14.94
C MET A 69 10.91 -9.81 15.88
N GLU A 70 12.14 -9.46 15.48
CA GLU A 70 13.32 -9.51 16.37
C GLU A 70 13.17 -8.54 17.56
N LYS A 71 12.56 -7.36 17.32
CA LYS A 71 12.35 -6.32 18.34
C LYS A 71 11.08 -6.52 19.14
N SER A 72 10.07 -7.15 18.58
CA SER A 72 8.76 -7.41 19.20
C SER A 72 8.29 -8.84 18.92
N PRO A 73 8.79 -9.82 19.66
CA PRO A 73 8.42 -11.24 19.49
C PRO A 73 6.92 -11.54 19.77
N ALA A 74 6.20 -10.58 20.34
CA ALA A 74 4.76 -10.68 20.58
C ALA A 74 3.90 -10.53 19.32
N ILE A 75 4.47 -10.13 18.16
CA ILE A 75 3.73 -10.01 16.90
C ILE A 75 3.18 -11.38 16.48
N ARG A 76 1.87 -11.44 16.28
CA ARG A 76 1.12 -12.65 15.86
C ARG A 76 0.27 -12.40 14.63
N VAL A 77 0.04 -11.15 14.29
CA VAL A 77 -0.83 -10.72 13.19
C VAL A 77 -0.08 -9.81 12.25
N ALA A 78 -0.07 -10.14 10.98
CA ALA A 78 0.35 -9.25 9.89
C ALA A 78 -0.87 -8.84 9.07
N GLY A 79 -1.11 -7.54 8.95
CA GLY A 79 -2.26 -6.97 8.26
C GLY A 79 -1.86 -6.05 7.12
N ILE A 80 -2.69 -5.97 6.08
CA ILE A 80 -2.60 -4.98 5.02
C ILE A 80 -3.86 -4.13 5.05
N ALA A 81 -3.71 -2.85 5.41
CA ALA A 81 -4.83 -1.92 5.60
C ALA A 81 -4.58 -0.56 4.90
N GLY A 82 -3.72 -0.54 3.91
CA GLY A 82 -3.43 0.70 3.22
C GLY A 82 -1.95 0.95 2.91
N PRO A 83 -1.60 2.25 2.67
CA PRO A 83 -2.34 3.50 2.95
C PRO A 83 -3.56 3.79 2.06
N GLY A 84 -3.71 3.11 0.95
CA GLY A 84 -4.90 3.14 0.10
C GLY A 84 -5.79 1.91 0.29
N ASP A 85 -6.19 1.27 -0.81
CA ASP A 85 -6.96 0.03 -0.80
C ASP A 85 -6.13 -1.14 -1.33
N PRO A 86 -6.01 -2.25 -0.60
CA PRO A 86 -5.22 -3.42 -0.98
C PRO A 86 -5.57 -4.03 -2.34
N PHE A 87 -6.80 -3.88 -2.79
CA PHE A 87 -7.28 -4.43 -4.07
C PHE A 87 -7.42 -3.38 -5.17
N ALA A 88 -6.90 -2.17 -4.97
CA ALA A 88 -6.66 -1.24 -6.06
C ALA A 88 -5.41 -1.62 -6.90
N THR A 89 -4.47 -2.35 -6.29
CA THR A 89 -3.30 -3.00 -6.88
C THR A 89 -3.12 -4.35 -6.17
N PRO A 90 -3.92 -5.38 -6.54
CA PRO A 90 -3.97 -6.65 -5.82
C PRO A 90 -2.66 -7.45 -5.89
N GLU A 91 -1.84 -7.23 -6.91
CA GLU A 91 -0.58 -7.95 -7.14
C GLU A 91 0.38 -7.80 -5.96
N GLU A 92 0.63 -6.56 -5.51
CA GLU A 92 1.52 -6.28 -4.38
C GLU A 92 0.97 -6.84 -3.07
N THR A 93 -0.35 -6.76 -2.90
CA THR A 93 -1.03 -7.29 -1.72
C THR A 93 -0.94 -8.81 -1.64
N LEU A 94 -1.30 -9.51 -2.72
CA LEU A 94 -1.27 -10.98 -2.76
C LEU A 94 0.15 -11.52 -2.66
N GLU A 95 1.11 -10.86 -3.33
CA GLU A 95 2.52 -11.26 -3.24
C GLU A 95 3.04 -11.08 -1.81
N THR A 96 2.73 -9.96 -1.15
CA THR A 96 3.12 -9.73 0.25
C THR A 96 2.55 -10.82 1.16
N LEU A 97 1.24 -11.13 1.03
CA LEU A 97 0.60 -12.18 1.83
C LEU A 97 1.24 -13.55 1.59
N ARG A 98 1.58 -13.87 0.32
CA ARG A 98 2.25 -15.13 -0.05
C ARG A 98 3.64 -15.22 0.57
N LEU A 99 4.44 -14.17 0.47
CA LEU A 99 5.77 -14.11 1.06
C LEU A 99 5.72 -14.23 2.59
N VAL A 100 4.80 -13.51 3.25
CA VAL A 100 4.60 -13.61 4.71
C VAL A 100 4.15 -15.02 5.10
N ARG A 101 3.20 -15.64 4.38
CA ARG A 101 2.73 -16.99 4.65
C ARG A 101 3.86 -18.02 4.54
N ASN A 102 4.68 -17.91 3.50
CA ASN A 102 5.82 -18.80 3.29
C ASN A 102 6.86 -18.64 4.41
N ARG A 103 7.13 -17.42 4.83
CA ARG A 103 8.12 -17.11 5.86
C ARG A 103 7.64 -17.43 7.27
N TYR A 104 6.35 -17.17 7.55
CA TYR A 104 5.69 -17.33 8.85
C TYR A 104 4.39 -18.14 8.73
N PRO A 105 4.47 -19.47 8.61
CA PRO A 105 3.29 -20.32 8.33
C PRO A 105 2.16 -20.20 9.37
N LYS A 106 2.48 -19.81 10.60
CA LYS A 106 1.52 -19.67 11.73
C LYS A 106 1.03 -18.23 11.95
N MET A 107 1.54 -17.24 11.18
CA MET A 107 1.12 -15.85 11.31
C MET A 107 -0.35 -15.70 10.92
N LEU A 108 -1.13 -15.00 11.74
CA LEU A 108 -2.47 -14.59 11.36
C LEU A 108 -2.38 -13.46 10.33
N LEU A 109 -3.05 -13.63 9.21
CA LEU A 109 -3.07 -12.64 8.14
C LEU A 109 -4.43 -11.97 8.09
N CYS A 110 -4.47 -10.65 7.91
CA CYS A 110 -5.71 -9.93 7.71
C CYS A 110 -5.57 -8.83 6.66
N VAL A 111 -6.69 -8.48 6.06
CA VAL A 111 -6.75 -7.41 5.04
C VAL A 111 -7.96 -6.52 5.31
N ALA A 112 -7.80 -5.21 5.10
CA ALA A 112 -8.92 -4.27 5.14
C ALA A 112 -9.08 -3.55 3.81
N SER A 113 -10.31 -3.52 3.28
CA SER A 113 -10.62 -2.99 1.94
C SER A 113 -11.99 -2.29 1.91
N ASN A 114 -12.17 -1.44 0.91
CA ASN A 114 -13.48 -0.87 0.59
C ASN A 114 -14.46 -1.89 -0.04
N GLY A 115 -13.98 -3.06 -0.45
CA GLY A 115 -14.79 -4.16 -0.97
C GLY A 115 -15.03 -4.14 -2.48
N LEU A 116 -14.59 -3.11 -3.22
CA LEU A 116 -14.92 -2.96 -4.65
C LEU A 116 -14.39 -4.11 -5.52
N GLU A 117 -13.16 -4.59 -5.25
CA GLU A 117 -12.51 -5.62 -6.09
C GLU A 117 -12.18 -6.91 -5.32
N VAL A 118 -12.63 -7.05 -4.06
CA VAL A 118 -12.30 -8.19 -3.19
C VAL A 118 -12.85 -9.52 -3.70
N ALA A 119 -14.05 -9.52 -4.27
CA ALA A 119 -14.73 -10.75 -4.71
C ALA A 119 -13.88 -11.60 -5.67
N ALA A 120 -13.17 -10.95 -6.59
CA ALA A 120 -12.30 -11.62 -7.56
C ALA A 120 -11.11 -12.36 -6.92
N HIS A 121 -10.74 -12.02 -5.69
CA HIS A 121 -9.58 -12.53 -4.98
C HIS A 121 -9.93 -13.37 -3.74
N ALA A 122 -11.22 -13.66 -3.52
CA ALA A 122 -11.67 -14.40 -2.34
C ALA A 122 -11.05 -15.81 -2.23
N ALA A 123 -10.90 -16.51 -3.37
CA ALA A 123 -10.25 -17.80 -3.44
C ALA A 123 -8.76 -17.74 -3.08
N ASP A 124 -8.03 -16.74 -3.59
CA ASP A 124 -6.61 -16.53 -3.28
C ASP A 124 -6.41 -16.23 -1.80
N LEU A 125 -7.26 -15.38 -1.22
CA LEU A 125 -7.22 -15.06 0.21
C LEU A 125 -7.47 -16.29 1.09
N ALA A 126 -8.41 -17.13 0.71
CA ALA A 126 -8.68 -18.39 1.41
C ALA A 126 -7.51 -19.38 1.27
N GLN A 127 -6.93 -19.52 0.08
CA GLN A 127 -5.75 -20.37 -0.16
C GLN A 127 -4.55 -19.90 0.68
N LEU A 128 -4.35 -18.59 0.81
CA LEU A 128 -3.34 -17.98 1.65
C LEU A 128 -3.68 -18.04 3.14
N GLN A 129 -4.82 -18.63 3.50
CA GLN A 129 -5.31 -18.74 4.87
C GLN A 129 -5.37 -17.37 5.57
N VAL A 130 -5.91 -16.36 4.87
CA VAL A 130 -6.21 -15.07 5.49
C VAL A 130 -7.27 -15.29 6.56
N SER A 131 -7.01 -14.86 7.78
CA SER A 131 -7.86 -15.13 8.94
C SER A 131 -9.20 -14.41 8.85
N HIS A 132 -9.17 -13.17 8.39
CA HIS A 132 -10.37 -12.39 8.12
C HIS A 132 -10.09 -11.27 7.12
N VAL A 133 -11.16 -10.83 6.47
CA VAL A 133 -11.18 -9.63 5.64
C VAL A 133 -12.12 -8.61 6.30
N THR A 134 -11.63 -7.40 6.51
CA THR A 134 -12.45 -6.26 6.92
C THR A 134 -12.94 -5.52 5.69
N LEU A 135 -14.26 -5.38 5.54
CA LEU A 135 -14.87 -4.58 4.49
C LEU A 135 -15.46 -3.30 5.08
N THR A 136 -15.19 -2.16 4.44
CA THR A 136 -15.79 -0.88 4.86
C THR A 136 -17.08 -0.65 4.11
N VAL A 137 -18.22 -0.83 4.81
CA VAL A 137 -19.57 -0.61 4.27
C VAL A 137 -20.22 0.54 5.06
N ASN A 138 -20.31 1.72 4.43
CA ASN A 138 -20.79 2.93 5.10
C ASN A 138 -22.29 3.21 4.85
N ALA A 139 -22.87 2.61 3.82
CA ALA A 139 -24.28 2.72 3.47
C ALA A 139 -24.72 1.52 2.65
N VAL A 140 -25.99 1.15 2.79
CA VAL A 140 -26.71 0.16 1.98
C VAL A 140 -27.85 0.77 1.16
N ASP A 141 -27.96 2.09 1.23
CA ASP A 141 -28.77 2.93 0.36
C ASP A 141 -27.84 3.75 -0.55
N PRO A 142 -27.93 3.61 -1.90
CA PRO A 142 -27.10 4.35 -2.84
C PRO A 142 -27.25 5.88 -2.74
N GLU A 143 -28.39 6.41 -2.32
CA GLU A 143 -28.59 7.86 -2.11
C GLU A 143 -27.76 8.37 -0.92
N ILE A 144 -27.68 7.60 0.17
CA ILE A 144 -26.79 7.90 1.29
C ILE A 144 -25.34 7.72 0.87
N GLY A 145 -25.02 6.65 0.13
CA GLY A 145 -23.69 6.39 -0.42
C GLY A 145 -23.20 7.51 -1.32
N ALA A 146 -24.06 8.10 -2.14
CA ALA A 146 -23.74 9.22 -3.02
C ALA A 146 -23.25 10.47 -2.27
N ARG A 147 -23.67 10.65 -1.02
CA ARG A 147 -23.19 11.74 -0.14
C ARG A 147 -21.81 11.43 0.46
N ILE A 148 -21.44 10.15 0.56
CA ILE A 148 -20.22 9.69 1.22
C ILE A 148 -19.06 9.57 0.24
N TYR A 149 -19.33 9.12 -0.99
CA TYR A 149 -18.30 8.81 -1.98
C TYR A 149 -18.28 9.86 -3.10
N ALA A 150 -17.13 10.53 -3.27
CA ALA A 150 -16.93 11.49 -4.36
C ALA A 150 -16.89 10.80 -5.73
N TRP A 151 -16.23 9.63 -5.79
CA TRP A 151 -16.18 8.77 -6.97
C TRP A 151 -15.79 7.33 -6.62
N VAL A 152 -16.19 6.42 -7.50
CA VAL A 152 -15.85 4.98 -7.49
C VAL A 152 -15.29 4.61 -8.86
N ARG A 153 -14.11 4.00 -8.90
CA ARG A 153 -13.48 3.52 -10.14
C ARG A 153 -13.69 2.02 -10.29
N ALA A 154 -14.62 1.64 -11.15
CA ALA A 154 -14.87 0.26 -11.54
C ALA A 154 -14.20 -0.01 -12.91
N GLY A 155 -13.07 -0.71 -12.90
CA GLY A 155 -12.22 -0.89 -14.08
C GLY A 155 -11.72 0.46 -14.62
N ILE A 156 -12.03 0.75 -15.90
CA ILE A 156 -11.65 2.01 -16.56
C ILE A 156 -12.66 3.16 -16.33
N ARG A 157 -13.84 2.86 -15.77
CA ARG A 157 -14.91 3.85 -15.57
C ARG A 157 -14.79 4.49 -14.19
N VAL A 158 -14.92 5.83 -14.15
CA VAL A 158 -15.06 6.62 -12.92
C VAL A 158 -16.52 7.04 -12.78
N LEU A 159 -17.19 6.45 -11.80
CA LEU A 159 -18.61 6.65 -11.52
C LEU A 159 -18.78 7.62 -10.34
N ARG A 160 -19.88 8.37 -10.33
CA ARG A 160 -20.20 9.35 -9.28
C ARG A 160 -21.66 9.25 -8.87
N GLY A 161 -21.99 9.93 -7.76
CA GLY A 161 -23.37 9.99 -7.25
C GLY A 161 -23.94 8.62 -6.97
N VAL A 162 -25.23 8.47 -7.21
CA VAL A 162 -26.00 7.24 -6.92
C VAL A 162 -25.50 6.05 -7.72
N GLU A 163 -25.11 6.23 -8.99
CA GLU A 163 -24.55 5.16 -9.83
C GLU A 163 -23.27 4.59 -9.21
N GLY A 164 -22.32 5.45 -8.81
CA GLY A 164 -21.08 5.02 -8.19
C GLY A 164 -21.31 4.30 -6.86
N ALA A 165 -22.20 4.81 -6.04
CA ALA A 165 -22.56 4.21 -4.76
C ALA A 165 -23.26 2.86 -4.94
N ALA A 166 -24.16 2.72 -5.90
CA ALA A 166 -24.85 1.48 -6.21
C ALA A 166 -23.87 0.39 -6.67
N VAL A 167 -22.94 0.72 -7.57
CA VAL A 167 -21.91 -0.23 -8.02
C VAL A 167 -21.01 -0.66 -6.86
N LEU A 168 -20.59 0.25 -6.00
CA LEU A 168 -19.79 -0.11 -4.82
C LEU A 168 -20.55 -1.07 -3.90
N LEU A 169 -21.82 -0.79 -3.61
CA LEU A 169 -22.66 -1.63 -2.77
C LEU A 169 -22.86 -3.04 -3.35
N GLU A 170 -23.13 -3.13 -4.66
CA GLU A 170 -23.23 -4.42 -5.37
C GLU A 170 -21.94 -5.23 -5.20
N ARG A 171 -20.78 -4.62 -5.42
CA ARG A 171 -19.48 -5.25 -5.28
C ARG A 171 -19.19 -5.66 -3.83
N GLN A 172 -19.58 -4.87 -2.85
CA GLN A 172 -19.46 -5.20 -1.43
C GLN A 172 -20.29 -6.42 -1.05
N ARG A 173 -21.55 -6.52 -1.55
CA ARG A 173 -22.39 -7.72 -1.38
C ARG A 173 -21.74 -8.96 -1.99
N ALA A 174 -21.24 -8.85 -3.22
CA ALA A 174 -20.52 -9.92 -3.89
C ALA A 174 -19.26 -10.33 -3.11
N ALA A 175 -18.50 -9.36 -2.56
CA ALA A 175 -17.32 -9.61 -1.75
C ALA A 175 -17.67 -10.41 -0.49
N ILE A 176 -18.71 -10.04 0.25
CA ILE A 176 -19.16 -10.78 1.43
C ILE A 176 -19.53 -12.22 1.03
N ALA A 177 -20.35 -12.39 -0.01
CA ALA A 177 -20.82 -13.71 -0.46
C ALA A 177 -19.65 -14.63 -0.87
N GLU A 178 -18.72 -14.13 -1.70
CA GLU A 178 -17.57 -14.93 -2.14
C GLU A 178 -16.60 -15.26 -0.98
N LEU A 179 -16.32 -14.31 -0.09
CA LEU A 179 -15.50 -14.59 1.09
C LEU A 179 -16.14 -15.66 1.98
N LYS A 180 -17.45 -15.59 2.21
CA LYS A 180 -18.17 -16.59 3.01
C LYS A 180 -18.21 -17.95 2.36
N LYS A 181 -18.40 -18.03 1.04
CA LYS A 181 -18.34 -19.27 0.25
C LYS A 181 -16.97 -19.97 0.41
N HIS A 182 -15.89 -19.19 0.56
CA HIS A 182 -14.54 -19.69 0.79
C HIS A 182 -14.18 -19.85 2.29
N GLY A 183 -15.13 -19.66 3.21
CA GLY A 183 -14.93 -19.85 4.65
C GLY A 183 -14.09 -18.78 5.34
N VAL A 184 -13.88 -17.64 4.69
CA VAL A 184 -13.15 -16.49 5.27
C VAL A 184 -14.08 -15.72 6.21
N THR A 185 -13.57 -15.34 7.38
CA THR A 185 -14.31 -14.49 8.32
C THR A 185 -14.41 -13.06 7.77
N VAL A 186 -15.61 -12.49 7.80
CA VAL A 186 -15.90 -11.15 7.30
C VAL A 186 -16.23 -10.21 8.45
N LYS A 187 -15.39 -9.20 8.64
CA LYS A 187 -15.64 -8.08 9.54
C LYS A 187 -16.10 -6.88 8.74
N ILE A 188 -17.11 -6.18 9.23
CA ILE A 188 -17.58 -4.92 8.63
C ILE A 188 -17.11 -3.74 9.48
N ASN A 189 -16.47 -2.77 8.86
CA ASN A 189 -16.29 -1.44 9.43
C ASN A 189 -17.34 -0.49 8.83
N THR A 190 -17.99 0.29 9.67
CA THR A 190 -18.88 1.39 9.24
C THR A 190 -18.41 2.68 9.89
N ILE A 191 -17.94 3.61 9.07
CA ILE A 191 -17.58 4.94 9.51
C ILE A 191 -18.88 5.71 9.71
N VAL A 192 -19.16 6.09 10.95
CA VAL A 192 -20.40 6.80 11.34
C VAL A 192 -20.19 8.30 11.20
N MET A 193 -20.96 8.92 10.34
CA MET A 193 -20.91 10.33 9.97
C MET A 193 -22.21 11.02 10.45
N PRO A 194 -22.13 11.94 11.44
CA PRO A 194 -23.31 12.64 11.96
C PRO A 194 -24.08 13.35 10.86
N GLY A 195 -25.42 13.16 10.84
CA GLY A 195 -26.32 13.77 9.86
C GLY A 195 -26.22 13.20 8.44
N ILE A 196 -25.41 12.16 8.22
CA ILE A 196 -25.26 11.49 6.91
C ILE A 196 -25.76 10.06 6.99
N ASN A 197 -25.08 9.18 7.76
CA ASN A 197 -25.42 7.77 7.90
C ASN A 197 -25.62 7.31 9.35
N ASP A 198 -25.55 8.21 10.32
CA ASP A 198 -25.70 7.88 11.74
C ASP A 198 -27.06 7.23 12.06
N ARG A 199 -28.13 7.59 11.32
CA ARG A 199 -29.45 6.97 11.44
C ARG A 199 -29.64 5.71 10.60
N HIS A 200 -28.66 5.38 9.76
CA HIS A 200 -28.69 4.28 8.79
C HIS A 200 -27.87 3.06 9.23
N THR A 201 -27.16 3.15 10.36
CA THR A 201 -26.24 2.08 10.82
C THR A 201 -26.93 0.76 11.13
N ALA A 202 -28.17 0.77 11.63
CA ALA A 202 -28.96 -0.44 11.90
C ALA A 202 -29.35 -1.16 10.61
N GLU A 203 -29.67 -0.41 9.55
CA GLU A 203 -29.98 -0.98 8.22
C GLU A 203 -28.73 -1.59 7.61
N VAL A 204 -27.55 -0.92 7.73
CA VAL A 204 -26.27 -1.50 7.33
C VAL A 204 -26.04 -2.81 8.07
N ALA A 205 -26.20 -2.83 9.41
CA ALA A 205 -25.97 -4.04 10.21
C ALA A 205 -26.87 -5.20 9.78
N ARG A 206 -28.17 -4.93 9.53
CA ARG A 206 -29.14 -5.92 9.08
C ARG A 206 -28.77 -6.49 7.72
N GLU A 207 -28.44 -5.65 6.76
CA GLU A 207 -28.09 -6.03 5.39
C GLU A 207 -26.82 -6.88 5.35
N VAL A 208 -25.76 -6.43 6.02
CA VAL A 208 -24.50 -7.19 6.00
C VAL A 208 -24.58 -8.49 6.81
N ALA A 209 -25.41 -8.55 7.86
CA ALA A 209 -25.72 -9.79 8.57
C ALA A 209 -26.44 -10.80 7.67
N THR A 210 -27.44 -10.34 6.92
CA THR A 210 -28.16 -11.16 5.93
C THR A 210 -27.23 -11.66 4.84
N SER A 211 -26.22 -10.87 4.45
CA SER A 211 -25.18 -11.25 3.49
C SER A 211 -24.15 -12.23 4.07
N GLY A 212 -24.16 -12.48 5.38
CA GLY A 212 -23.29 -13.45 6.05
C GLY A 212 -22.06 -12.89 6.76
N ALA A 213 -21.96 -11.59 6.97
CA ALA A 213 -20.89 -10.99 7.77
C ALA A 213 -20.91 -11.53 9.22
N ASP A 214 -19.73 -11.61 9.86
CA ASP A 214 -19.59 -12.26 11.17
C ASP A 214 -19.54 -11.26 12.33
N ILE A 215 -19.03 -10.05 12.12
CA ILE A 215 -18.87 -9.04 13.16
C ILE A 215 -18.86 -7.63 12.54
N MET A 216 -19.35 -6.65 13.27
CA MET A 216 -19.35 -5.24 12.83
C MET A 216 -18.61 -4.34 13.82
N ASN A 217 -18.10 -3.24 13.34
CA ASN A 217 -17.44 -2.21 14.12
C ASN A 217 -17.91 -0.82 13.64
N CYS A 218 -18.72 -0.17 14.45
CA CYS A 218 -19.09 1.22 14.21
C CYS A 218 -17.97 2.14 14.70
N ILE A 219 -17.38 2.91 13.78
CA ILE A 219 -16.24 3.80 14.02
C ILE A 219 -16.72 5.25 13.77
N PRO A 220 -16.63 6.17 14.73
CA PRO A 220 -16.98 7.56 14.46
C PRO A 220 -16.03 8.15 13.40
N VAL A 221 -16.57 8.96 12.49
CA VAL A 221 -15.75 9.69 11.52
C VAL A 221 -14.74 10.57 12.25
N TYR A 222 -13.56 10.68 11.67
CA TYR A 222 -12.56 11.65 12.11
C TYR A 222 -12.48 12.75 11.05
N PRO A 223 -12.84 14.00 11.39
CA PRO A 223 -12.75 15.12 10.47
C PRO A 223 -11.29 15.35 10.07
N VAL A 224 -11.01 15.35 8.77
CA VAL A 224 -9.67 15.60 8.22
C VAL A 224 -9.70 16.95 7.51
N ALA A 225 -8.77 17.83 7.86
CA ALA A 225 -8.63 19.15 7.25
C ALA A 225 -8.41 19.03 5.73
N GLY A 226 -9.05 19.88 4.95
CA GLY A 226 -9.01 19.88 3.48
C GLY A 226 -9.93 18.86 2.81
N THR A 227 -10.73 18.09 3.57
CA THR A 227 -11.78 17.23 3.04
C THR A 227 -13.15 17.90 3.06
N LEU A 228 -14.08 17.36 2.25
CA LEU A 228 -15.46 17.86 2.26
C LEU A 228 -16.12 17.75 3.64
N PHE A 229 -15.66 16.81 4.47
CA PHE A 229 -16.22 16.51 5.80
C PHE A 229 -15.38 17.06 6.96
N GLU A 230 -14.45 18.00 6.70
CA GLU A 230 -13.66 18.62 7.80
C GLU A 230 -14.52 19.32 8.86
N GLY A 231 -15.66 19.86 8.45
CA GLY A 231 -16.64 20.53 9.33
C GLY A 231 -17.64 19.59 10.00
N LEU A 232 -17.60 18.27 9.77
CA LEU A 232 -18.47 17.34 10.50
C LEU A 232 -18.04 17.29 11.97
N GLY A 233 -19.01 17.51 12.86
CA GLY A 233 -18.79 17.36 14.30
C GLY A 233 -18.38 15.93 14.66
N GLU A 234 -17.63 15.78 15.75
CA GLU A 234 -17.34 14.48 16.33
C GLU A 234 -18.61 13.83 16.89
N LEU A 235 -18.73 12.52 16.69
CA LEU A 235 -19.82 11.76 17.30
C LEU A 235 -19.57 11.60 18.79
N ASP A 236 -20.53 12.00 19.62
CA ASP A 236 -20.49 11.81 21.06
C ASP A 236 -20.37 10.32 21.43
N ARG A 237 -19.62 10.02 22.50
CA ARG A 237 -19.36 8.64 22.96
C ARG A 237 -20.65 7.93 23.39
N GLY A 238 -21.58 8.63 24.01
CA GLY A 238 -22.88 8.09 24.41
C GLY A 238 -23.68 7.67 23.19
N LYS A 239 -23.78 8.56 22.20
CA LYS A 239 -24.46 8.26 20.95
C LYS A 239 -23.82 7.11 20.16
N LEU A 240 -22.49 7.01 20.16
CA LEU A 240 -21.81 5.87 19.56
C LEU A 240 -22.14 4.55 20.27
N ALA A 241 -22.24 4.58 21.60
CA ALA A 241 -22.64 3.40 22.40
C ALA A 241 -24.08 2.98 22.08
N GLU A 242 -25.02 3.93 21.99
CA GLU A 242 -26.40 3.65 21.57
C GLU A 242 -26.48 3.03 20.17
N LEU A 243 -25.73 3.58 19.19
CA LEU A 243 -25.70 3.04 17.86
C LEU A 243 -25.13 1.61 17.83
N ARG A 244 -24.07 1.34 18.59
CA ARG A 244 -23.50 -0.02 18.71
C ARG A 244 -24.49 -0.98 19.37
N GLN A 245 -25.24 -0.54 20.35
CA GLN A 245 -26.27 -1.36 20.97
C GLN A 245 -27.39 -1.69 19.98
N GLY A 246 -27.90 -0.70 19.24
CA GLY A 246 -28.94 -0.93 18.22
C GLY A 246 -28.45 -1.82 17.06
N THR A 247 -27.19 -1.71 16.65
CA THR A 247 -26.61 -2.58 15.61
C THR A 247 -26.29 -3.98 16.12
N ALA A 248 -26.05 -4.15 17.44
CA ALA A 248 -25.77 -5.45 18.06
C ALA A 248 -26.95 -6.43 18.00
N GLU A 249 -28.18 -5.93 17.80
CA GLU A 249 -29.35 -6.77 17.58
C GLU A 249 -29.25 -7.61 16.31
N PHE A 250 -28.50 -7.14 15.31
CA PHE A 250 -28.35 -7.80 14.00
C PHE A 250 -27.01 -8.52 13.83
N LEU A 251 -25.94 -7.95 14.40
CA LEU A 251 -24.59 -8.45 14.19
C LEU A 251 -23.70 -8.11 15.41
N PRO A 252 -22.91 -9.08 15.94
CA PRO A 252 -21.98 -8.83 17.03
C PRO A 252 -21.11 -7.60 16.78
N GLN A 253 -20.92 -6.77 17.82
CA GLN A 253 -20.17 -5.51 17.73
C GLN A 253 -18.78 -5.63 18.35
N MET A 254 -17.77 -5.13 17.65
CA MET A 254 -16.44 -4.99 18.22
C MET A 254 -16.40 -3.85 19.23
N GLN A 255 -16.10 -4.16 20.50
CA GLN A 255 -16.15 -3.20 21.61
C GLN A 255 -14.83 -2.46 21.89
N HIS A 256 -13.71 -3.02 21.44
CA HIS A 256 -12.35 -2.62 21.87
C HIS A 256 -11.46 -2.07 20.73
N CYS A 257 -12.07 -1.55 19.66
CA CYS A 257 -11.32 -0.96 18.56
C CYS A 257 -10.61 0.34 19.00
N THR A 258 -9.30 0.40 18.75
CA THR A 258 -8.46 1.58 19.07
C THR A 258 -8.02 2.33 17.82
N ARG A 259 -8.54 1.98 16.64
CA ARG A 259 -8.11 2.46 15.32
C ARG A 259 -6.60 2.25 15.10
N CYS A 260 -6.25 1.35 14.26
CA CYS A 260 -4.88 1.13 13.85
C CYS A 260 -4.50 2.08 12.72
N ARG A 261 -3.22 2.41 12.56
CA ARG A 261 -2.69 3.07 11.37
C ARG A 261 -2.31 2.02 10.33
N ALA A 262 -2.19 2.41 9.05
CA ALA A 262 -1.72 1.51 8.00
C ALA A 262 -0.26 1.05 8.20
N ASP A 263 0.48 1.74 9.04
CA ASP A 263 1.84 1.44 9.48
C ASP A 263 1.92 1.00 10.96
N ALA A 264 0.78 0.59 11.57
CA ALA A 264 0.72 0.28 13.00
C ALA A 264 1.54 -0.97 13.34
N VAL A 265 2.27 -0.91 14.44
CA VAL A 265 3.03 -2.03 15.00
C VAL A 265 2.96 -2.00 16.54
N GLY A 266 2.83 -3.16 17.16
CA GLY A 266 2.75 -3.33 18.62
C GLY A 266 1.38 -3.75 19.13
N LEU A 267 1.18 -3.71 20.44
CA LEU A 267 -0.10 -4.03 21.09
C LEU A 267 -1.16 -2.97 20.81
N LEU A 268 -2.43 -3.37 20.87
CA LEU A 268 -3.55 -2.46 20.65
C LEU A 268 -3.62 -1.41 21.77
N GLY A 269 -3.54 -0.13 21.39
CA GLY A 269 -3.65 1.00 22.33
C GLY A 269 -2.31 1.50 22.86
N GLU A 270 -1.20 0.86 22.55
CA GLU A 270 0.13 1.35 22.88
C GLU A 270 0.65 2.33 21.81
N ALA A 271 1.51 3.26 22.24
CA ALA A 271 2.23 4.13 21.33
C ALA A 271 3.24 3.32 20.51
N GLN A 272 3.39 3.66 19.24
CA GLN A 272 4.40 3.02 18.38
C GLN A 272 5.81 3.37 18.86
N SER A 273 6.70 2.38 18.85
CA SER A 273 8.12 2.60 19.12
C SER A 273 8.75 3.50 18.04
N ALA A 274 9.48 4.54 18.45
CA ALA A 274 10.22 5.39 17.54
C ALA A 274 11.22 4.59 16.69
N GLU A 275 11.80 3.54 17.26
CA GLU A 275 12.72 2.63 16.57
C GLU A 275 12.05 1.85 15.43
N LEU A 276 10.82 1.40 15.61
CA LEU A 276 10.07 0.69 14.56
C LEU A 276 9.57 1.64 13.47
N ILE A 277 9.25 2.88 13.83
CA ILE A 277 8.92 3.93 12.84
C ILE A 277 10.15 4.23 11.97
N GLU A 278 11.33 4.37 12.57
CA GLU A 278 12.56 4.63 11.83
C GLU A 278 12.97 3.44 10.98
N LEU A 279 12.82 2.21 11.50
CA LEU A 279 13.02 0.99 10.71
C LEU A 279 12.12 0.95 9.47
N LEU A 280 10.85 1.32 9.59
CA LEU A 280 9.94 1.39 8.46
C LEU A 280 10.41 2.41 7.42
N ARG A 281 10.82 3.60 7.85
CA ARG A 281 11.32 4.67 6.97
C ARG A 281 12.58 4.25 6.22
N THR A 282 13.55 3.70 6.94
CA THR A 282 14.83 3.26 6.35
C THR A 282 14.61 2.10 5.39
N THR A 283 13.72 1.15 5.72
CA THR A 283 13.35 0.06 4.83
C THR A 283 12.71 0.57 3.53
N ALA A 284 11.77 1.51 3.64
CA ALA A 284 11.09 2.08 2.46
C ALA A 284 12.03 2.92 1.58
N ALA A 285 13.05 3.55 2.18
CA ALA A 285 14.07 4.29 1.45
C ALA A 285 15.12 3.40 0.80
N GLY A 286 15.23 2.14 1.24
CA GLY A 286 16.18 1.15 0.76
C GLY A 286 15.80 0.52 -0.58
N PRO A 287 16.55 -0.50 -1.03
CA PRO A 287 16.27 -1.23 -2.26
C PRO A 287 14.93 -1.96 -2.15
N ALA A 288 14.23 -2.11 -3.28
CA ALA A 288 12.91 -2.77 -3.34
C ALA A 288 12.96 -4.24 -2.84
N ASN A 289 14.10 -4.90 -3.01
CA ASN A 289 14.37 -6.20 -2.39
C ASN A 289 15.62 -6.12 -1.50
N PRO A 290 15.50 -5.88 -0.19
CA PRO A 290 16.63 -5.75 0.73
C PRO A 290 17.45 -7.04 0.91
N ASN A 291 16.90 -8.20 0.57
CA ASN A 291 17.58 -9.50 0.65
C ASN A 291 18.35 -9.85 -0.62
N GLU A 292 18.14 -9.09 -1.68
CA GLU A 292 18.81 -9.29 -2.94
C GLU A 292 20.17 -8.59 -2.91
N ARG A 293 21.24 -9.34 -3.16
CA ARG A 293 22.59 -8.78 -3.29
C ARG A 293 22.69 -8.07 -4.64
N ARG A 294 22.41 -6.78 -4.65
CA ARG A 294 22.64 -5.89 -5.79
C ARG A 294 23.78 -4.94 -5.45
N PRO A 295 25.04 -5.37 -5.60
CA PRO A 295 26.18 -4.57 -5.19
C PRO A 295 26.39 -3.34 -6.06
N TYR A 296 25.88 -3.35 -7.30
CA TYR A 296 26.23 -2.38 -8.32
C TYR A 296 25.18 -1.28 -8.49
N VAL A 297 25.61 -0.21 -9.17
CA VAL A 297 24.77 0.81 -9.77
C VAL A 297 25.13 0.97 -11.23
N ALA A 298 24.13 1.17 -12.09
CA ALA A 298 24.34 1.44 -13.50
C ALA A 298 24.25 2.94 -13.77
N LEU A 299 24.95 3.42 -14.78
CA LEU A 299 24.96 4.81 -15.24
C LEU A 299 24.72 4.86 -16.73
N ALA A 300 23.70 5.63 -17.16
CA ALA A 300 23.53 6.04 -18.56
C ALA A 300 24.39 7.29 -18.81
N SER A 301 25.46 7.15 -19.55
CA SER A 301 26.45 8.19 -19.82
C SER A 301 27.15 7.95 -21.14
N HIS A 302 27.53 9.04 -21.84
CA HIS A 302 28.33 8.94 -23.04
C HIS A 302 29.78 8.51 -22.76
N GLU A 303 30.35 8.93 -21.62
CA GLU A 303 31.75 8.76 -21.29
C GLU A 303 32.02 8.15 -19.89
N GLY A 304 30.95 7.82 -19.13
CA GLY A 304 31.07 7.22 -17.79
C GLY A 304 31.42 8.18 -16.66
N VAL A 305 31.52 9.49 -16.92
CA VAL A 305 31.93 10.51 -15.93
C VAL A 305 30.76 11.40 -15.51
N LEU A 306 29.94 11.81 -16.46
CA LEU A 306 28.77 12.69 -16.21
C LEU A 306 27.45 11.90 -16.36
N ILE A 307 26.43 12.33 -15.62
CA ILE A 307 25.07 11.87 -15.82
C ILE A 307 24.43 12.75 -16.90
N ASN A 308 24.58 12.34 -18.16
CA ASN A 308 24.28 13.19 -19.33
C ASN A 308 23.47 12.50 -20.42
N GLN A 309 23.05 11.23 -20.22
CA GLN A 309 22.35 10.46 -21.23
C GLN A 309 20.98 10.01 -20.75
N HIS A 310 19.98 10.06 -21.66
CA HIS A 310 18.67 9.49 -21.44
C HIS A 310 18.72 7.97 -21.49
N VAL A 311 18.01 7.27 -20.59
CA VAL A 311 18.03 5.80 -20.51
C VAL A 311 17.69 5.12 -21.84
N GLY A 312 16.77 5.72 -22.62
CA GLY A 312 16.33 5.19 -23.91
C GLY A 312 17.34 5.38 -25.04
N GLU A 313 18.29 6.29 -24.89
CA GLU A 313 19.32 6.65 -25.90
C GLU A 313 20.66 5.98 -25.58
N ALA A 314 20.78 5.39 -24.39
CA ALA A 314 22.02 4.74 -24.01
C ALA A 314 22.30 3.52 -24.89
N SER A 315 23.50 3.48 -25.46
CA SER A 315 24.05 2.35 -26.20
C SER A 315 24.80 1.37 -25.28
N CYS A 316 25.25 1.87 -24.12
CA CYS A 316 25.84 1.05 -23.06
C CYS A 316 25.53 1.66 -21.68
N PHE A 317 25.67 0.84 -20.66
CA PHE A 317 25.59 1.22 -19.26
C PHE A 317 26.93 0.98 -18.57
N TRP A 318 27.40 1.99 -17.85
CA TRP A 318 28.60 1.92 -17.02
C TRP A 318 28.20 1.37 -15.65
N VAL A 319 28.79 0.25 -15.23
CA VAL A 319 28.46 -0.42 -13.97
C VAL A 319 29.52 -0.11 -12.92
N PHE A 320 29.08 0.44 -11.81
CA PHE A 320 29.95 0.83 -10.70
C PHE A 320 29.62 0.06 -9.43
N GLU A 321 30.65 -0.26 -8.66
CA GLU A 321 30.52 -0.71 -7.27
C GLU A 321 30.67 0.49 -6.32
N PRO A 322 29.60 0.90 -5.63
CA PRO A 322 29.67 1.99 -4.65
C PRO A 322 30.56 1.60 -3.46
N GLN A 323 31.49 2.48 -3.08
CA GLN A 323 32.39 2.27 -1.97
C GLN A 323 31.91 2.99 -0.70
N HIS A 324 32.18 2.42 0.49
CA HIS A 324 31.91 3.11 1.75
C HIS A 324 32.98 4.20 1.99
N GLY A 325 32.53 5.47 1.93
CA GLY A 325 33.40 6.62 2.21
C GLY A 325 34.39 7.00 1.11
N GLY A 326 34.21 6.49 -0.10
CA GLY A 326 35.07 6.76 -1.25
C GLY A 326 34.29 6.89 -2.57
N PRO A 327 34.98 7.25 -3.67
CA PRO A 327 34.36 7.25 -5.00
C PRO A 327 33.99 5.83 -5.43
N PRO A 328 32.93 5.65 -6.23
CA PRO A 328 32.56 4.35 -6.76
C PRO A 328 33.63 3.82 -7.72
N ALA A 329 33.87 2.51 -7.69
CA ALA A 329 34.80 1.85 -8.61
C ALA A 329 34.04 1.39 -9.86
N LEU A 330 34.59 1.70 -11.05
CA LEU A 330 34.07 1.14 -12.31
C LEU A 330 34.38 -0.35 -12.35
N VAL A 331 33.37 -1.18 -12.61
CA VAL A 331 33.48 -2.64 -12.71
C VAL A 331 33.55 -3.07 -14.17
N GLU A 332 32.55 -2.63 -14.96
CA GLU A 332 32.42 -3.03 -16.37
C GLU A 332 31.47 -2.09 -17.12
N THR A 333 31.37 -2.30 -18.43
CA THR A 333 30.31 -1.70 -19.25
C THR A 333 29.44 -2.80 -19.83
N ARG A 334 28.14 -2.55 -19.99
CA ARG A 334 27.19 -3.50 -20.57
C ARG A 334 26.48 -2.85 -21.75
N ASP A 335 26.51 -3.49 -22.90
CA ASP A 335 25.82 -3.02 -24.08
C ASP A 335 24.30 -3.00 -23.84
N ALA A 336 23.65 -1.89 -24.18
CA ALA A 336 22.21 -1.76 -24.03
C ALA A 336 21.45 -2.64 -25.05
N PRO A 337 20.26 -3.14 -24.73
CA PRO A 337 19.39 -3.79 -25.69
C PRO A 337 19.09 -2.86 -26.89
N GLU A 338 18.93 -3.45 -28.09
CA GLU A 338 18.68 -2.71 -29.31
C GLU A 338 17.52 -1.72 -29.18
N ALA A 339 17.64 -0.54 -29.82
CA ALA A 339 16.61 0.46 -29.84
C ALA A 339 15.37 -0.03 -30.61
N GLY A 340 14.18 0.24 -30.08
CA GLY A 340 12.92 -0.29 -30.60
C GLY A 340 12.37 -1.42 -29.73
N GLY A 341 11.32 -2.13 -30.17
CA GLY A 341 10.76 -3.28 -29.43
C GLY A 341 9.81 -2.93 -28.26
N GLY A 342 9.53 -1.66 -28.02
CA GLY A 342 8.56 -1.26 -27.00
C GLY A 342 8.91 -1.74 -25.59
N ALA A 343 7.93 -2.32 -24.87
CA ALA A 343 8.11 -2.77 -23.48
C ALA A 343 9.14 -3.92 -23.34
N THR A 344 9.33 -4.76 -24.36
CA THR A 344 10.25 -5.91 -24.35
C THR A 344 11.69 -5.45 -24.08
N ARG A 345 12.12 -4.39 -24.73
CA ARG A 345 13.46 -3.78 -24.52
C ARG A 345 13.71 -3.46 -23.04
N TRP A 346 12.69 -2.95 -22.34
CA TRP A 346 12.83 -2.55 -20.94
C TRP A 346 12.91 -3.75 -19.99
N HIS A 347 12.25 -4.85 -20.31
CA HIS A 347 12.42 -6.11 -19.59
C HIS A 347 13.83 -6.69 -19.83
N GLU A 348 14.33 -6.69 -21.06
CA GLU A 348 15.71 -7.10 -21.39
C GLU A 348 16.73 -6.21 -20.66
N LEU A 349 16.50 -4.89 -20.58
CA LEU A 349 17.36 -4.00 -19.82
C LEU A 349 17.31 -4.30 -18.31
N ALA A 350 16.15 -4.63 -17.77
CA ALA A 350 16.03 -5.00 -16.38
C ALA A 350 16.78 -6.30 -16.06
N GLU A 351 16.74 -7.29 -16.96
CA GLU A 351 17.53 -8.52 -16.84
C GLU A 351 19.03 -8.25 -16.97
N LEU A 352 19.44 -7.39 -17.91
CA LEU A 352 20.84 -6.98 -18.07
C LEU A 352 21.40 -6.33 -16.80
N LEU A 353 20.58 -5.54 -16.10
CA LEU A 353 20.94 -4.80 -14.88
C LEU A 353 20.44 -5.49 -13.60
N HIS A 354 20.16 -6.79 -13.63
CA HIS A 354 19.53 -7.51 -12.51
C HIS A 354 20.29 -7.42 -11.18
N ASP A 355 21.62 -7.25 -11.22
CA ASP A 355 22.50 -7.10 -10.06
C ASP A 355 22.80 -5.64 -9.68
N CYS A 356 22.14 -4.68 -10.37
CA CYS A 356 22.23 -3.27 -10.05
C CYS A 356 21.05 -2.85 -9.16
N LYS A 357 21.32 -2.15 -8.05
CA LYS A 357 20.30 -1.59 -7.16
C LYS A 357 19.66 -0.31 -7.69
N ALA A 358 20.35 0.39 -8.60
CA ALA A 358 19.86 1.61 -9.21
C ALA A 358 20.47 1.83 -10.60
N VAL A 359 19.76 2.63 -11.42
CA VAL A 359 20.29 3.22 -12.65
C VAL A 359 20.22 4.74 -12.57
N PHE A 360 21.37 5.40 -12.79
CA PHE A 360 21.50 6.86 -12.87
C PHE A 360 21.38 7.30 -14.33
N THR A 361 20.56 8.31 -14.56
CA THR A 361 20.27 8.82 -15.91
C THR A 361 19.90 10.31 -15.86
N SER A 362 20.12 11.01 -16.98
CA SER A 362 19.67 12.41 -17.08
C SER A 362 18.16 12.51 -17.29
N ALA A 363 17.52 11.49 -17.89
CA ALA A 363 16.07 11.45 -18.09
C ALA A 363 15.60 10.02 -18.40
N VAL A 364 14.31 9.77 -18.09
CA VAL A 364 13.66 8.49 -18.34
C VAL A 364 12.17 8.68 -18.62
N GLY A 365 11.61 7.92 -19.54
CA GLY A 365 10.18 7.85 -19.79
C GLY A 365 9.42 7.08 -18.71
N GLN A 366 8.09 7.21 -18.67
CA GLN A 366 7.26 6.54 -17.68
C GLN A 366 7.30 5.00 -17.81
N THR A 367 7.28 4.45 -19.02
CA THR A 367 7.28 3.01 -19.27
C THR A 367 8.57 2.34 -18.79
N PRO A 368 9.78 2.78 -19.20
CA PRO A 368 11.03 2.21 -18.70
C PRO A 368 11.17 2.39 -17.18
N ARG A 369 10.81 3.53 -16.61
CA ARG A 369 10.84 3.73 -15.16
C ARG A 369 10.02 2.66 -14.45
N ARG A 370 8.75 2.50 -14.84
CA ARG A 370 7.85 1.53 -14.22
C ARG A 370 8.38 0.10 -14.31
N ILE A 371 8.90 -0.31 -15.48
CA ILE A 371 9.41 -1.67 -15.68
C ILE A 371 10.67 -1.91 -14.83
N LEU A 372 11.64 -1.00 -14.86
CA LEU A 372 12.86 -1.12 -14.06
C LEU A 372 12.56 -1.19 -12.56
N GLU A 373 11.66 -0.32 -12.08
CA GLU A 373 11.25 -0.30 -10.67
C GLU A 373 10.45 -1.57 -10.28
N GLN A 374 9.65 -2.14 -11.19
CA GLN A 374 9.02 -3.46 -10.98
C GLN A 374 10.03 -4.59 -10.85
N HIS A 375 11.17 -4.50 -11.53
CA HIS A 375 12.30 -5.43 -11.40
C HIS A 375 13.25 -5.07 -10.24
N GLY A 376 12.88 -4.11 -9.39
CA GLY A 376 13.64 -3.73 -8.19
C GLY A 376 14.87 -2.84 -8.48
N ILE A 377 14.98 -2.28 -9.68
CA ILE A 377 16.06 -1.36 -10.06
C ILE A 377 15.55 0.08 -9.90
N ARG A 378 16.10 0.81 -8.95
CA ARG A 378 15.69 2.18 -8.68
C ARG A 378 16.16 3.12 -9.79
N VAL A 379 15.28 3.96 -10.34
CA VAL A 379 15.67 4.94 -11.35
C VAL A 379 15.93 6.30 -10.69
N VAL A 380 17.19 6.75 -10.81
CA VAL A 380 17.67 8.02 -10.22
C VAL A 380 17.95 9.03 -11.33
N GLU A 381 17.07 10.02 -11.46
CA GLU A 381 17.28 11.15 -12.37
C GLU A 381 18.16 12.19 -11.68
N ALA A 382 19.32 12.45 -12.28
CA ALA A 382 20.30 13.41 -11.80
C ALA A 382 21.08 14.05 -12.95
N VAL A 383 21.89 15.06 -12.63
CA VAL A 383 22.83 15.72 -13.55
C VAL A 383 24.15 15.98 -12.83
N GLY A 384 25.24 16.10 -13.58
CA GLY A 384 26.55 16.40 -13.03
C GLY A 384 27.46 15.19 -12.91
N VAL A 385 28.44 15.25 -12.01
CA VAL A 385 29.49 14.23 -11.87
C VAL A 385 28.90 12.95 -11.25
N ALA A 386 29.03 11.84 -11.98
CA ALA A 386 28.42 10.57 -11.60
C ALA A 386 28.98 10.02 -10.27
N SER A 387 30.30 10.12 -10.05
CA SER A 387 30.93 9.65 -8.81
C SER A 387 30.35 10.31 -7.57
N ASP A 388 30.13 11.61 -7.62
CA ASP A 388 29.61 12.38 -6.51
C ASP A 388 28.14 12.07 -6.23
N ALA A 389 27.34 11.94 -7.30
CA ALA A 389 25.94 11.55 -7.21
C ALA A 389 25.76 10.14 -6.62
N ILE A 390 26.55 9.17 -7.12
CA ILE A 390 26.51 7.77 -6.68
C ILE A 390 26.96 7.66 -5.21
N ALA A 391 28.07 8.32 -4.83
CA ALA A 391 28.58 8.29 -3.46
C ALA A 391 27.58 8.89 -2.48
N ALA A 392 27.04 10.09 -2.79
CA ALA A 392 26.03 10.74 -1.94
C ALA A 392 24.75 9.91 -1.82
N TRP A 393 24.26 9.38 -2.95
CA TRP A 393 23.07 8.53 -2.96
C TRP A 393 23.28 7.22 -2.18
N ASN A 394 24.44 6.60 -2.30
CA ASN A 394 24.78 5.38 -1.56
C ASN A 394 24.84 5.62 -0.04
N ALA A 395 25.28 6.81 0.39
CA ALA A 395 25.37 7.18 1.80
C ALA A 395 24.03 7.62 2.41
N THR A 396 23.18 8.31 1.64
CA THR A 396 22.00 9.03 2.18
C THR A 396 20.68 8.64 1.54
N GLY A 397 20.68 7.85 0.46
CA GLY A 397 19.50 7.55 -0.37
C GLY A 397 19.03 8.72 -1.24
N GLN A 398 19.75 9.86 -1.22
CA GLN A 398 19.40 11.08 -1.94
C GLN A 398 20.56 11.64 -2.75
N VAL A 399 20.23 12.22 -3.90
CA VAL A 399 21.19 12.97 -4.72
C VAL A 399 21.30 14.41 -4.17
N PRO A 400 22.50 15.02 -4.14
CA PRO A 400 22.69 16.42 -3.70
C PRO A 400 21.75 17.38 -4.43
N ARG A 401 21.25 18.41 -3.73
CA ARG A 401 20.27 19.36 -4.30
C ARG A 401 20.73 20.00 -5.61
N GLY A 402 22.01 20.30 -5.76
CA GLY A 402 22.59 20.87 -6.98
C GLY A 402 22.65 19.89 -8.16
N MET A 403 22.45 18.60 -7.93
CA MET A 403 22.43 17.55 -8.96
C MET A 403 21.04 17.01 -9.22
N GLN A 404 20.03 17.47 -8.46
CA GLN A 404 18.63 17.10 -8.68
C GLN A 404 18.09 17.84 -9.90
N LYS A 405 17.38 17.14 -10.76
CA LYS A 405 16.66 17.74 -11.87
C LYS A 405 15.43 18.47 -11.33
N LEU A 406 15.25 19.75 -11.72
CA LEU A 406 14.12 20.58 -11.29
C LEU A 406 12.77 20.05 -11.80
N PHE A 407 12.77 19.26 -12.88
CA PHE A 407 11.58 18.60 -13.44
C PHE A 407 11.87 17.11 -13.64
N GLN A 408 11.05 16.23 -13.09
CA GLN A 408 11.13 14.79 -13.33
C GLN A 408 10.46 14.43 -14.65
N GLY A 409 11.13 13.61 -15.48
CA GLY A 409 10.63 13.08 -16.73
C GLY A 409 10.99 13.90 -17.99
N CYS A 410 10.68 13.34 -19.14
CA CYS A 410 10.80 14.02 -20.43
C CYS A 410 9.72 15.09 -20.52
N GLY A 411 10.10 16.36 -20.68
CA GLY A 411 9.16 17.47 -20.90
C GLY A 411 8.28 17.23 -22.14
N LYS A 412 7.17 18.00 -22.28
CA LYS A 412 6.22 17.95 -23.42
C LYS A 412 6.84 18.15 -24.81
N GLY A 413 8.15 18.29 -24.92
CA GLY A 413 8.91 18.54 -26.15
C GLY A 413 9.99 17.51 -26.43
N CYS A 414 9.89 16.30 -25.93
CA CYS A 414 10.81 15.22 -26.29
C CYS A 414 10.58 14.84 -27.77
N ALA A 415 11.25 15.54 -28.67
CA ALA A 415 11.35 15.23 -30.09
C ALA A 415 12.50 14.25 -30.34
N GLY A 416 12.55 13.13 -29.59
CA GLY A 416 13.41 12.01 -29.95
C GLY A 416 12.97 11.42 -31.28
N PRO A 417 13.86 10.73 -32.01
CA PRO A 417 13.57 10.18 -33.34
C PRO A 417 12.54 9.03 -33.33
N GLY A 418 11.56 9.04 -32.44
CA GLY A 418 10.42 8.12 -32.43
C GLY A 418 10.70 6.67 -32.03
N THR A 419 11.91 6.34 -31.59
CA THR A 419 12.35 4.96 -31.31
C THR A 419 12.55 4.63 -29.83
N GLY A 420 12.32 5.59 -28.92
CA GLY A 420 12.55 5.35 -27.49
C GLY A 420 11.43 5.95 -26.64
N CYS A 421 10.92 5.23 -25.68
CA CYS A 421 9.92 5.57 -24.66
C CYS A 421 8.44 5.33 -25.02
N GLY A 422 8.11 4.65 -26.09
CA GLY A 422 6.74 4.20 -26.38
C GLY A 422 6.37 2.95 -25.56
#